data_0774c05ce64df56a935854888c8e83d6
#
_entry.id   0774c05ce64df56a935854888c8e83d6
#
_cell.length_a   1.000
_cell.length_b   1.000
_cell.length_c   1.000
_cell.angle_alpha   90.00
_cell.angle_beta   90.00
_cell.angle_gamma   90.00
#
_symmetry.space_group_name_H-M   'P 1'
#
loop_
_entity.id
_entity.type
_entity.pdbx_description
1 polymer ?
#
loop_
_entity_poly.entity_id
_entity_poly.type
_entity_poly.pdbx_seq_one_letter_code
_entity_poly.pdbx_strand_id
1 'polypeptide(L)'
;MTNPANPSPTLRVLVLAPTRRAASETFVRANLRRLPCKIVAYFGDERPLLAPLRLSYGLAILCSKALTRLGALRLATLPSSLVAWGLIRRHRPDVLMVEFGFHAVRVMEAAAWSGVPLVVHFRGSDASAQGRIGVLRERYQRLMKLVAGVIVKSQPMRAALLGLGAPADHLIVSPSGADEQLFGAAGSPKNAPPIFVAVGRFVAKKGPLLTIEAFGRMLQDLPDPLGRQARLVMVGEGPLWGEAKDLIASLGLKAAVSLEGVRSHKEVAQLLRGARAFVQHSLVAADGDSEGSPVAVMEAQLSGLPVVATRHGGIPEVVVEGATGFLVEEGDIAEMAKAMGRLALDSALAGRLGAAARIRAKGQFTVQHHLAQVGTLLAQVVWERRDRSPGG
;
A
#
# COMPACT_ATOMS: atom_id res chain seq x y z
N MET A 1 35.64 10.79 1.77
CA MET A 1 35.38 12.16 2.26
C MET A 1 34.74 12.93 1.10
N THR A 2 33.42 13.05 1.09
CA THR A 2 32.68 13.80 0.04
C THR A 2 32.59 15.27 0.46
N ASN A 3 33.03 16.14 -0.42
CA ASN A 3 33.02 17.59 -0.23
C ASN A 3 31.55 18.10 -0.18
N PRO A 4 31.08 18.81 0.86
CA PRO A 4 29.69 19.21 1.03
C PRO A 4 29.24 20.42 0.18
N ALA A 5 30.02 20.86 -0.78
CA ALA A 5 29.80 22.14 -1.49
C ALA A 5 29.25 22.05 -2.92
N ASN A 6 28.85 20.84 -3.41
CA ASN A 6 28.23 20.77 -4.74
C ASN A 6 26.87 20.08 -4.60
N PRO A 7 25.72 20.78 -4.78
CA PRO A 7 24.42 20.12 -4.75
C PRO A 7 24.40 19.07 -5.85
N SER A 8 24.29 17.81 -5.48
CA SER A 8 24.14 16.70 -6.43
C SER A 8 23.05 17.05 -7.44
N PRO A 9 23.26 16.91 -8.76
CA PRO A 9 22.27 17.30 -9.75
C PRO A 9 20.94 16.62 -9.46
N THR A 10 19.88 17.40 -9.35
CA THR A 10 18.53 16.89 -9.04
C THR A 10 18.13 15.87 -10.10
N LEU A 11 17.91 14.61 -9.70
CA LEU A 11 17.53 13.52 -10.61
C LEU A 11 16.26 13.85 -11.39
N ARG A 12 16.28 13.55 -12.69
CA ARG A 12 15.11 13.62 -13.58
C ARG A 12 14.47 12.26 -13.66
N VAL A 13 13.25 12.15 -13.15
CA VAL A 13 12.49 10.89 -13.09
C VAL A 13 11.30 10.96 -14.03
N LEU A 14 11.21 10.04 -14.98
CA LEU A 14 10.00 9.82 -15.75
C LEU A 14 9.16 8.77 -15.02
N VAL A 15 7.95 9.12 -14.60
CA VAL A 15 7.03 8.20 -13.93
C VAL A 15 5.91 7.79 -14.87
N LEU A 16 5.72 6.48 -15.03
CA LEU A 16 4.59 5.92 -15.75
C LEU A 16 3.69 5.16 -14.76
N ALA A 17 2.42 5.52 -14.73
CA ALA A 17 1.45 4.95 -13.81
C ALA A 17 0.10 4.68 -14.49
N PRO A 18 -0.74 3.75 -14.00
CA PRO A 18 -2.05 3.52 -14.58
C PRO A 18 -2.97 4.71 -14.36
N THR A 19 -3.12 5.22 -13.12
CA THR A 19 -4.06 6.29 -12.80
C THR A 19 -3.44 7.35 -11.89
N ARG A 20 -4.04 8.56 -11.89
CA ARG A 20 -3.74 9.65 -10.95
C ARG A 20 -4.83 9.83 -9.91
N ARG A 21 -6.07 9.49 -10.24
CA ARG A 21 -7.28 9.92 -9.51
C ARG A 21 -7.88 8.83 -8.64
N ALA A 22 -7.43 7.58 -8.73
CA ALA A 22 -7.95 6.51 -7.88
C ALA A 22 -7.81 6.90 -6.39
N ALA A 23 -8.92 6.90 -5.67
CA ALA A 23 -8.97 7.28 -4.26
C ALA A 23 -8.02 6.44 -3.41
N SER A 24 -7.84 5.16 -3.78
CA SER A 24 -6.96 4.21 -3.10
C SER A 24 -5.46 4.39 -3.41
N GLU A 25 -5.07 5.30 -4.32
CA GLU A 25 -3.68 5.48 -4.77
C GLU A 25 -3.06 6.81 -4.28
N THR A 26 -3.38 7.20 -3.04
CA THR A 26 -2.84 8.42 -2.39
C THR A 26 -1.32 8.43 -2.35
N PHE A 27 -0.70 7.26 -2.24
CA PHE A 27 0.74 7.06 -2.22
C PHE A 27 1.43 7.41 -3.55
N VAL A 28 0.79 7.16 -4.71
CA VAL A 28 1.35 7.60 -6.02
C VAL A 28 1.44 9.12 -6.02
N ARG A 29 0.39 9.80 -5.57
CA ARG A 29 0.38 11.26 -5.46
C ARG A 29 1.40 11.78 -4.46
N ALA A 30 1.63 11.09 -3.34
CA ALA A 30 2.65 11.45 -2.36
C ALA A 30 4.06 11.35 -2.97
N ASN A 31 4.38 10.24 -3.66
CA ASN A 31 5.66 10.08 -4.37
C ASN A 31 5.89 11.19 -5.39
N LEU A 32 4.88 11.47 -6.24
CA LEU A 32 4.99 12.49 -7.28
C LEU A 32 5.21 13.92 -6.74
N ARG A 33 4.70 14.20 -5.54
CA ARG A 33 4.77 15.56 -4.95
C ARG A 33 5.95 15.77 -4.02
N ARG A 34 6.45 14.69 -3.38
CA ARG A 34 7.36 14.79 -2.23
C ARG A 34 8.74 14.17 -2.46
N LEU A 35 8.94 13.36 -3.52
CA LEU A 35 10.28 12.90 -3.86
C LEU A 35 11.15 14.10 -4.27
N PRO A 36 12.40 14.21 -3.77
CA PRO A 36 13.29 15.31 -4.06
C PRO A 36 13.92 15.20 -5.47
N CYS A 37 13.07 15.06 -6.49
CA CYS A 37 13.45 14.83 -7.89
C CYS A 37 12.65 15.73 -8.83
N LYS A 38 13.16 15.97 -10.04
CA LYS A 38 12.38 16.56 -11.12
C LYS A 38 11.53 15.47 -11.78
N ILE A 39 10.24 15.46 -11.48
CA ILE A 39 9.33 14.40 -11.92
C ILE A 39 8.46 14.86 -13.08
N VAL A 40 8.44 14.05 -14.14
CA VAL A 40 7.43 14.10 -15.21
C VAL A 40 6.62 12.82 -15.17
N ALA A 41 5.28 12.91 -15.10
CA ALA A 41 4.42 11.75 -14.94
C ALA A 41 3.36 11.64 -16.06
N TYR A 42 3.14 10.40 -16.53
CA TYR A 42 2.09 10.04 -17.49
C TYR A 42 1.22 8.91 -16.95
N PHE A 43 -0.07 8.98 -17.24
CA PHE A 43 -1.09 8.07 -16.73
C PHE A 43 -1.82 7.38 -17.89
N GLY A 44 -1.73 6.05 -17.96
CA GLY A 44 -2.17 5.29 -19.11
C GLY A 44 -3.63 4.85 -19.10
N ASP A 45 -4.24 4.72 -17.92
CA ASP A 45 -5.62 4.23 -17.75
C ASP A 45 -6.63 5.37 -17.49
N GLU A 46 -6.18 6.60 -17.41
CA GLU A 46 -7.08 7.76 -17.34
C GLU A 46 -7.61 8.13 -18.72
N ARG A 47 -8.83 8.70 -18.75
CA ARG A 47 -9.37 9.27 -19.98
C ARG A 47 -8.37 10.28 -20.55
N PRO A 48 -8.14 10.27 -21.88
CA PRO A 48 -7.15 11.14 -22.49
C PRO A 48 -7.42 12.60 -22.12
N LEU A 49 -6.45 13.22 -21.43
CA LEU A 49 -6.46 14.66 -21.23
C LEU A 49 -6.02 15.28 -22.55
N LEU A 50 -6.56 16.47 -22.87
CA LEU A 50 -6.41 17.22 -24.15
C LEU A 50 -4.97 17.54 -24.61
N ALA A 51 -3.94 17.01 -23.99
CA ALA A 51 -2.55 17.19 -24.41
C ALA A 51 -2.12 16.05 -25.36
N PRO A 52 -1.57 16.32 -26.55
CA PRO A 52 -1.33 15.32 -27.61
C PRO A 52 -0.48 14.11 -27.17
N LEU A 53 0.55 14.34 -26.36
CA LEU A 53 1.41 13.24 -25.86
C LEU A 53 0.75 12.38 -24.78
N ARG A 54 -0.18 12.91 -23.99
CA ARG A 54 -0.96 12.14 -23.03
C ARG A 54 -2.02 11.30 -23.71
N LEU A 55 -2.59 11.80 -24.79
CA LEU A 55 -3.53 11.08 -25.64
C LEU A 55 -2.85 9.86 -26.28
N SER A 56 -1.66 10.04 -26.86
CA SER A 56 -0.91 8.96 -27.49
C SER A 56 -0.54 7.86 -26.50
N TYR A 57 -0.17 8.21 -25.26
CA TYR A 57 0.14 7.23 -24.23
C TYR A 57 -1.10 6.44 -23.80
N GLY A 58 -2.23 7.11 -23.56
CA GLY A 58 -3.50 6.45 -23.26
C GLY A 58 -3.98 5.50 -24.37
N LEU A 59 -3.90 5.93 -25.64
CA LEU A 59 -4.24 5.08 -26.79
C LEU A 59 -3.31 3.88 -26.92
N ALA A 60 -2.01 4.05 -26.72
CA ALA A 60 -1.03 2.95 -26.73
C ALA A 60 -1.33 1.92 -25.64
N ILE A 61 -1.70 2.35 -24.43
CA ILE A 61 -2.13 1.44 -23.36
C ILE A 61 -3.43 0.70 -23.74
N LEU A 62 -4.40 1.35 -24.36
CA LEU A 62 -5.62 0.69 -24.85
C LEU A 62 -5.29 -0.37 -25.90
N CYS A 63 -4.44 -0.06 -26.88
CA CYS A 63 -3.97 -1.03 -27.89
C CYS A 63 -3.24 -2.21 -27.21
N SER A 64 -2.37 -1.94 -26.25
CA SER A 64 -1.69 -3.01 -25.49
C SER A 64 -2.66 -3.90 -24.74
N LYS A 65 -3.72 -3.34 -24.14
CA LYS A 65 -4.79 -4.12 -23.49
C LYS A 65 -5.57 -4.98 -24.47
N ALA A 66 -5.92 -4.44 -25.63
CA ALA A 66 -6.63 -5.17 -26.69
C ALA A 66 -5.81 -6.36 -27.18
N LEU A 67 -4.53 -6.15 -27.51
CA LEU A 67 -3.61 -7.23 -27.92
C LEU A 67 -3.44 -8.29 -26.82
N THR A 68 -3.38 -7.89 -25.55
CA THR A 68 -3.34 -8.83 -24.42
C THR A 68 -4.59 -9.72 -24.38
N ARG A 69 -5.78 -9.14 -24.59
CA ARG A 69 -7.07 -9.90 -24.64
C ARG A 69 -7.13 -10.87 -25.81
N LEU A 70 -6.51 -10.52 -26.92
CA LEU A 70 -6.41 -11.38 -28.11
C LEU A 70 -5.31 -12.46 -28.00
N GLY A 71 -4.63 -12.57 -26.84
CA GLY A 71 -3.57 -13.54 -26.63
C GLY A 71 -2.22 -13.17 -27.29
N ALA A 72 -2.14 -12.03 -27.99
CA ALA A 72 -0.91 -11.58 -28.66
C ALA A 72 0.08 -10.93 -27.66
N LEU A 73 0.47 -11.67 -26.64
CA LEU A 73 1.21 -11.15 -25.46
C LEU A 73 2.54 -10.49 -25.83
N ARG A 74 3.28 -11.01 -26.80
CA ARG A 74 4.55 -10.41 -27.25
C ARG A 74 4.36 -9.08 -27.96
N LEU A 75 3.33 -8.96 -28.80
CA LEU A 75 2.99 -7.72 -29.50
C LEU A 75 2.36 -6.68 -28.59
N ALA A 76 1.71 -7.11 -27.52
CA ALA A 76 1.02 -6.25 -26.57
C ALA A 76 1.94 -5.26 -25.84
N THR A 77 3.27 -5.49 -25.82
CA THR A 77 4.22 -4.53 -25.22
C THR A 77 4.61 -3.40 -26.17
N LEU A 78 4.54 -3.63 -27.48
CA LEU A 78 5.11 -2.71 -28.47
C LEU A 78 4.45 -1.32 -28.49
N PRO A 79 3.10 -1.17 -28.56
CA PRO A 79 2.49 0.15 -28.66
C PRO A 79 2.89 1.07 -27.50
N SER A 80 2.78 0.56 -26.27
CA SER A 80 3.10 1.34 -25.07
C SER A 80 4.60 1.59 -24.93
N SER A 81 5.45 0.61 -25.31
CA SER A 81 6.89 0.77 -25.26
C SER A 81 7.40 1.78 -26.29
N LEU A 82 6.84 1.84 -27.51
CA LEU A 82 7.20 2.84 -28.51
C LEU A 82 6.90 4.25 -28.04
N VAL A 83 5.71 4.48 -27.47
CA VAL A 83 5.35 5.79 -26.92
C VAL A 83 6.23 6.11 -25.71
N ALA A 84 6.45 5.17 -24.79
CA ALA A 84 7.32 5.36 -23.63
C ALA A 84 8.76 5.70 -24.06
N TRP A 85 9.28 5.05 -25.09
CA TRP A 85 10.58 5.36 -25.67
C TRP A 85 10.64 6.78 -26.24
N GLY A 86 9.61 7.23 -26.97
CA GLY A 86 9.47 8.62 -27.43
C GLY A 86 9.47 9.63 -26.27
N LEU A 87 8.77 9.31 -25.16
CA LEU A 87 8.76 10.11 -23.94
C LEU A 87 10.16 10.18 -23.28
N ILE A 88 10.87 9.04 -23.24
CA ILE A 88 12.25 8.97 -22.73
C ILE A 88 13.16 9.89 -23.57
N ARG A 89 13.09 9.81 -24.89
CA ARG A 89 13.90 10.69 -25.78
C ARG A 89 13.58 12.17 -25.61
N ARG A 90 12.29 12.51 -25.41
CA ARG A 90 11.84 13.88 -25.21
C ARG A 90 12.29 14.46 -23.87
N HIS A 91 12.11 13.72 -22.79
CA HIS A 91 12.36 14.21 -21.42
C HIS A 91 13.77 13.91 -20.92
N ARG A 92 14.51 13.03 -21.58
CA ARG A 92 15.87 12.60 -21.22
C ARG A 92 16.00 12.34 -19.72
N PRO A 93 15.17 11.42 -19.13
CA PRO A 93 15.23 11.12 -17.71
C PRO A 93 16.51 10.38 -17.36
N ASP A 94 16.97 10.54 -16.13
CA ASP A 94 18.06 9.75 -15.57
C ASP A 94 17.58 8.33 -15.19
N VAL A 95 16.28 8.19 -14.82
CA VAL A 95 15.64 6.91 -14.47
C VAL A 95 14.16 6.90 -14.89
N LEU A 96 13.69 5.73 -15.33
CA LEU A 96 12.28 5.44 -15.58
C LEU A 96 11.70 4.70 -14.37
N MET A 97 10.73 5.28 -13.68
CA MET A 97 10.00 4.65 -12.59
C MET A 97 8.59 4.26 -13.04
N VAL A 98 8.21 3.00 -12.84
CA VAL A 98 6.89 2.52 -13.24
C VAL A 98 6.13 2.01 -12.01
N GLU A 99 4.95 2.55 -11.82
CA GLU A 99 4.04 2.11 -10.77
C GLU A 99 3.24 0.91 -11.26
N PHE A 100 3.21 -0.15 -10.47
CA PHE A 100 2.62 -1.46 -10.71
C PHE A 100 3.33 -2.34 -11.75
N GLY A 101 3.61 -3.59 -11.36
CA GLY A 101 4.24 -4.59 -12.20
C GLY A 101 3.48 -4.89 -13.49
N PHE A 102 2.13 -4.98 -13.44
CA PHE A 102 1.30 -5.18 -14.64
C PHE A 102 1.36 -4.02 -15.64
N HIS A 103 1.69 -2.82 -15.16
CA HIS A 103 1.90 -1.65 -16.02
C HIS A 103 3.33 -1.67 -16.59
N ALA A 104 4.30 -2.06 -15.78
CA ALA A 104 5.70 -2.16 -16.17
C ALA A 104 5.92 -3.12 -17.35
N VAL A 105 5.25 -4.29 -17.36
CA VAL A 105 5.37 -5.24 -18.49
C VAL A 105 4.89 -4.68 -19.84
N ARG A 106 4.10 -3.61 -19.85
CA ARG A 106 3.67 -2.96 -21.11
C ARG A 106 4.69 -1.99 -21.68
N VAL A 107 5.58 -1.46 -20.83
CA VAL A 107 6.55 -0.41 -21.18
C VAL A 107 8.00 -0.84 -21.03
N MET A 108 8.27 -2.08 -20.62
CA MET A 108 9.60 -2.56 -20.27
C MET A 108 10.59 -2.52 -21.45
N GLU A 109 10.13 -2.71 -22.69
CA GLU A 109 11.01 -2.67 -23.86
C GLU A 109 11.57 -1.27 -24.11
N ALA A 110 10.85 -0.20 -23.72
CA ALA A 110 11.35 1.16 -23.84
C ALA A 110 12.62 1.39 -22.99
N ALA A 111 12.71 0.76 -21.81
CA ALA A 111 13.91 0.79 -20.98
C ALA A 111 15.07 0.06 -21.67
N ALA A 112 14.81 -1.14 -22.21
CA ALA A 112 15.82 -1.92 -22.94
C ALA A 112 16.36 -1.14 -24.16
N TRP A 113 15.48 -0.52 -24.96
CA TRP A 113 15.88 0.23 -26.17
C TRP A 113 16.61 1.54 -25.87
N SER A 114 16.30 2.18 -24.75
CA SER A 114 16.91 3.47 -24.37
C SER A 114 18.13 3.32 -23.47
N GLY A 115 18.32 2.16 -22.85
CA GLY A 115 19.32 1.93 -21.81
C GLY A 115 19.07 2.75 -20.53
N VAL A 116 17.91 3.42 -20.35
CA VAL A 116 17.57 4.13 -19.14
C VAL A 116 17.23 3.14 -18.02
N PRO A 117 17.80 3.26 -16.79
CA PRO A 117 17.48 2.37 -15.69
C PRO A 117 15.98 2.32 -15.42
N LEU A 118 15.42 1.12 -15.30
CA LEU A 118 14.01 0.89 -14.98
C LEU A 118 13.86 0.50 -13.51
N VAL A 119 13.11 1.27 -12.75
CA VAL A 119 12.71 0.93 -11.38
C VAL A 119 11.20 0.66 -11.37
N VAL A 120 10.81 -0.47 -10.79
CA VAL A 120 9.39 -0.87 -10.73
C VAL A 120 8.92 -0.93 -9.29
N HIS A 121 7.79 -0.31 -9.04
CA HIS A 121 7.15 -0.28 -7.74
C HIS A 121 5.92 -1.19 -7.71
N PHE A 122 6.03 -2.36 -7.08
CA PHE A 122 4.93 -3.29 -6.84
C PHE A 122 4.13 -2.86 -5.61
N ARG A 123 2.80 -2.97 -5.69
CA ARG A 123 1.91 -2.35 -4.70
C ARG A 123 1.04 -3.31 -3.89
N GLY A 124 0.83 -4.53 -4.32
CA GLY A 124 0.00 -5.53 -3.66
C GLY A 124 -0.47 -6.58 -4.64
N SER A 125 -1.69 -6.48 -5.16
CA SER A 125 -2.29 -7.46 -6.07
C SER A 125 -1.47 -7.79 -7.33
N ASP A 126 -0.57 -6.92 -7.72
CA ASP A 126 0.38 -7.12 -8.81
C ASP A 126 1.53 -8.08 -8.47
N ALA A 127 1.72 -8.38 -7.17
CA ALA A 127 2.70 -9.34 -6.67
C ALA A 127 2.07 -10.47 -5.84
N SER A 128 0.75 -10.45 -5.54
CA SER A 128 0.06 -11.43 -4.69
C SER A 128 -1.05 -12.20 -5.40
N ALA A 129 -1.85 -11.55 -6.27
CA ALA A 129 -2.98 -12.20 -6.93
C ALA A 129 -2.50 -13.32 -7.86
N GLN A 130 -2.70 -14.57 -7.45
CA GLN A 130 -2.17 -15.77 -8.14
C GLN A 130 -2.60 -15.85 -9.60
N GLY A 131 -3.86 -15.57 -9.91
CA GLY A 131 -4.35 -15.55 -11.28
C GLY A 131 -3.63 -14.54 -12.17
N ARG A 132 -3.32 -13.36 -11.64
CA ARG A 132 -2.59 -12.32 -12.36
C ARG A 132 -1.11 -12.66 -12.55
N ILE A 133 -0.46 -13.19 -11.50
CA ILE A 133 0.93 -13.64 -11.56
C ILE A 133 1.06 -14.81 -12.52
N GLY A 134 0.11 -15.76 -12.52
CA GLY A 134 0.12 -16.90 -13.45
C GLY A 134 0.11 -16.45 -14.90
N VAL A 135 -0.83 -15.58 -15.26
CA VAL A 135 -0.96 -15.04 -16.65
C VAL A 135 0.27 -14.20 -17.07
N LEU A 136 0.88 -13.48 -16.14
CA LEU A 136 2.02 -12.59 -16.45
C LEU A 136 3.38 -13.19 -16.11
N ARG A 137 3.47 -14.45 -15.68
CA ARG A 137 4.70 -15.06 -15.13
C ARG A 137 5.90 -14.89 -16.04
N GLU A 138 5.81 -15.32 -17.30
CA GLU A 138 6.91 -15.21 -18.25
C GLU A 138 7.31 -13.75 -18.51
N ARG A 139 6.32 -12.86 -18.54
CA ARG A 139 6.55 -11.43 -18.74
C ARG A 139 7.20 -10.79 -17.51
N TYR A 140 6.82 -11.21 -16.31
CA TYR A 140 7.50 -10.78 -15.08
C TYR A 140 8.93 -11.30 -15.03
N GLN A 141 9.19 -12.55 -15.40
CA GLN A 141 10.55 -13.08 -15.49
C GLN A 141 11.40 -12.28 -16.49
N ARG A 142 10.84 -11.89 -17.63
CA ARG A 142 11.51 -11.00 -18.58
C ARG A 142 11.73 -9.60 -17.98
N LEU A 143 10.72 -9.05 -17.32
CA LEU A 143 10.81 -7.76 -16.64
C LEU A 143 11.94 -7.76 -15.60
N MET A 144 12.05 -8.82 -14.79
CA MET A 144 13.08 -8.94 -13.75
C MET A 144 14.52 -8.95 -14.33
N LYS A 145 14.70 -9.38 -15.58
CA LYS A 145 16.01 -9.28 -16.28
C LYS A 145 16.31 -7.86 -16.77
N LEU A 146 15.34 -6.98 -16.85
CA LEU A 146 15.46 -5.61 -17.38
C LEU A 146 15.46 -4.54 -16.30
N VAL A 147 14.93 -4.84 -15.11
CA VAL A 147 14.85 -3.86 -14.03
C VAL A 147 16.22 -3.60 -13.41
N ALA A 148 16.51 -2.31 -13.16
CA ALA A 148 17.66 -1.89 -12.37
C ALA A 148 17.32 -1.85 -10.86
N GLY A 149 16.03 -1.75 -10.50
CA GLY A 149 15.60 -1.77 -9.11
C GLY A 149 14.11 -2.12 -8.96
N VAL A 150 13.77 -2.70 -7.83
CA VAL A 150 12.40 -3.12 -7.48
C VAL A 150 12.04 -2.63 -6.10
N ILE A 151 10.84 -2.07 -5.95
CA ILE A 151 10.29 -1.63 -4.68
C ILE A 151 9.06 -2.48 -4.38
N VAL A 152 9.03 -3.08 -3.20
CA VAL A 152 7.90 -3.87 -2.69
C VAL A 152 7.42 -3.34 -1.34
N LYS A 153 6.26 -3.81 -0.88
CA LYS A 153 5.63 -3.31 0.34
C LYS A 153 5.85 -4.20 1.56
N SER A 154 6.28 -5.46 1.36
CA SER A 154 6.44 -6.45 2.44
C SER A 154 7.42 -7.54 2.07
N GLN A 155 7.90 -8.27 3.08
CA GLN A 155 8.79 -9.42 2.89
C GLN A 155 8.14 -10.57 2.08
N PRO A 156 6.86 -10.92 2.27
CA PRO A 156 6.19 -11.88 1.39
C PRO A 156 6.24 -11.46 -0.09
N MET A 157 6.00 -10.17 -0.40
CA MET A 157 6.13 -9.67 -1.77
C MET A 157 7.58 -9.75 -2.27
N ARG A 158 8.57 -9.46 -1.40
CA ARG A 158 9.99 -9.61 -1.72
C ARG A 158 10.31 -11.05 -2.11
N ALA A 159 9.90 -12.00 -1.30
CA ALA A 159 10.12 -13.43 -1.57
C ALA A 159 9.48 -13.87 -2.90
N ALA A 160 8.24 -13.44 -3.17
CA ALA A 160 7.53 -13.74 -4.41
C ALA A 160 8.28 -13.22 -5.65
N LEU A 161 8.81 -11.99 -5.61
CA LEU A 161 9.53 -11.41 -6.76
C LEU A 161 10.95 -11.96 -6.90
N LEU A 162 11.63 -12.33 -5.81
CA LEU A 162 12.89 -13.08 -5.88
C LEU A 162 12.70 -14.42 -6.60
N GLY A 163 11.60 -15.13 -6.32
CA GLY A 163 11.20 -16.35 -7.01
C GLY A 163 10.91 -16.16 -8.52
N LEU A 164 10.72 -14.92 -8.97
CA LEU A 164 10.57 -14.54 -10.38
C LEU A 164 11.88 -14.01 -10.99
N GLY A 165 12.98 -13.98 -10.22
CA GLY A 165 14.30 -13.55 -10.69
C GLY A 165 14.59 -12.06 -10.48
N ALA A 166 13.93 -11.39 -9.54
CA ALA A 166 14.23 -10.00 -9.21
C ALA A 166 15.67 -9.84 -8.67
N PRO A 167 16.37 -8.73 -8.99
CA PRO A 167 17.74 -8.49 -8.51
C PRO A 167 17.74 -8.26 -6.99
N ALA A 168 18.33 -9.18 -6.23
CA ALA A 168 18.28 -9.18 -4.77
C ALA A 168 18.87 -7.91 -4.13
N ASP A 169 19.98 -7.41 -4.70
CA ASP A 169 20.71 -6.24 -4.20
C ASP A 169 19.98 -4.92 -4.41
N HIS A 170 19.10 -4.87 -5.41
CA HIS A 170 18.29 -3.70 -5.75
C HIS A 170 16.78 -3.89 -5.51
N LEU A 171 16.41 -4.89 -4.70
CA LEU A 171 15.05 -5.13 -4.27
C LEU A 171 14.86 -4.67 -2.84
N ILE A 172 14.20 -3.53 -2.66
CA ILE A 172 13.95 -2.94 -1.34
C ILE A 172 12.51 -3.18 -0.87
N VAL A 173 12.35 -3.42 0.43
CA VAL A 173 11.05 -3.41 1.10
C VAL A 173 10.82 -2.02 1.66
N SER A 174 9.82 -1.33 1.13
CA SER A 174 9.49 0.03 1.51
C SER A 174 7.98 0.19 1.64
N PRO A 175 7.40 -0.03 2.84
CA PRO A 175 6.01 0.27 3.14
C PRO A 175 5.67 1.72 2.78
N SER A 176 4.43 2.01 2.39
CA SER A 176 4.04 3.36 1.93
C SER A 176 4.15 4.43 3.02
N GLY A 177 4.11 4.02 4.29
CA GLY A 177 4.15 4.90 5.44
C GLY A 177 2.86 5.70 5.67
N ALA A 178 2.72 6.21 6.89
CA ALA A 178 1.65 7.12 7.27
C ALA A 178 2.12 8.58 7.19
N ASP A 179 1.20 9.49 6.89
CA ASP A 179 1.49 10.92 6.81
C ASP A 179 1.55 11.52 8.22
N GLU A 180 2.74 11.92 8.66
CA GLU A 180 2.95 12.47 10.01
C GLU A 180 2.24 13.80 10.23
N GLN A 181 2.00 14.60 9.19
CA GLN A 181 1.25 15.86 9.32
C GLN A 181 -0.23 15.61 9.63
N LEU A 182 -0.80 14.50 9.17
CA LEU A 182 -2.21 14.14 9.37
C LEU A 182 -2.40 13.28 10.62
N PHE A 183 -1.56 12.26 10.80
CA PHE A 183 -1.73 11.23 11.82
C PHE A 183 -0.73 11.35 12.98
N GLY A 184 0.15 12.35 12.95
CA GLY A 184 1.17 12.55 13.97
C GLY A 184 0.67 13.06 15.31
N ALA A 185 -0.55 13.60 15.41
CA ALA A 185 -1.15 13.94 16.69
C ALA A 185 -1.60 12.67 17.44
N ALA A 186 -1.11 12.50 18.68
CA ALA A 186 -1.41 11.32 19.47
C ALA A 186 -2.85 11.32 20.02
N GLY A 187 -3.51 10.17 19.92
CA GLY A 187 -4.66 9.83 20.76
C GLY A 187 -4.24 9.44 22.17
N SER A 188 -5.23 9.19 23.02
CA SER A 188 -5.03 8.68 24.38
C SER A 188 -5.86 7.41 24.61
N PRO A 189 -5.41 6.25 24.10
CA PRO A 189 -6.16 5.00 24.25
C PRO A 189 -6.51 4.67 25.70
N LYS A 190 -5.64 5.04 26.66
CA LYS A 190 -5.90 4.87 28.09
C LYS A 190 -7.16 5.59 28.55
N ASN A 191 -7.41 6.79 28.03
CA ASN A 191 -8.54 7.64 28.47
C ASN A 191 -9.75 7.56 27.51
N ALA A 192 -9.58 6.92 26.35
CA ALA A 192 -10.64 6.78 25.37
C ALA A 192 -11.71 5.78 25.85
N PRO A 193 -12.98 5.97 25.49
CA PRO A 193 -13.99 4.93 25.65
C PRO A 193 -13.62 3.70 24.80
N PRO A 194 -14.26 2.52 25.00
CA PRO A 194 -13.95 1.29 24.27
C PRO A 194 -14.46 1.36 22.81
N ILE A 195 -13.97 2.35 22.06
CA ILE A 195 -14.26 2.54 20.64
C ILE A 195 -13.16 1.87 19.82
N PHE A 196 -13.56 0.95 18.97
CA PHE A 196 -12.70 0.27 18.00
C PHE A 196 -12.93 0.87 16.62
N VAL A 197 -11.87 1.15 15.88
CA VAL A 197 -11.95 1.75 14.54
C VAL A 197 -11.36 0.80 13.52
N ALA A 198 -12.08 0.57 12.41
CA ALA A 198 -11.60 -0.14 11.23
C ALA A 198 -11.66 0.78 10.02
N VAL A 199 -10.59 0.85 9.23
CA VAL A 199 -10.51 1.72 8.04
C VAL A 199 -10.05 0.92 6.83
N GLY A 200 -10.89 0.85 5.80
CA GLY A 200 -10.53 0.15 4.58
C GLY A 200 -11.71 -0.09 3.65
N ARG A 201 -11.41 -0.49 2.42
CA ARG A 201 -12.46 -0.90 1.48
C ARG A 201 -13.18 -2.16 1.98
N PHE A 202 -14.47 -2.23 1.78
CA PHE A 202 -15.28 -3.41 2.09
C PHE A 202 -15.11 -4.47 0.98
N VAL A 203 -13.96 -5.13 0.98
CA VAL A 203 -13.56 -6.21 0.04
C VAL A 203 -13.08 -7.42 0.83
N ALA A 204 -13.13 -8.61 0.21
CA ALA A 204 -12.83 -9.89 0.87
C ALA A 204 -11.52 -9.86 1.66
N LYS A 205 -10.41 -9.43 1.05
CA LYS A 205 -9.10 -9.42 1.73
C LYS A 205 -9.00 -8.52 2.97
N LYS A 206 -9.95 -7.61 3.18
CA LYS A 206 -10.01 -6.74 4.38
C LYS A 206 -10.85 -7.34 5.50
N GLY A 207 -11.59 -8.44 5.24
CA GLY A 207 -12.41 -9.17 6.20
C GLY A 207 -13.37 -8.31 7.03
N PRO A 208 -14.14 -7.37 6.43
CA PRO A 208 -15.03 -6.50 7.21
C PRO A 208 -16.09 -7.27 7.97
N LEU A 209 -16.59 -8.38 7.40
CA LEU A 209 -17.60 -9.22 8.05
C LEU A 209 -17.01 -9.94 9.27
N LEU A 210 -15.82 -10.53 9.14
CA LEU A 210 -15.12 -11.17 10.26
C LEU A 210 -14.79 -10.20 11.39
N THR A 211 -14.49 -8.92 11.05
CA THR A 211 -14.28 -7.86 12.05
C THR A 211 -15.58 -7.56 12.82
N ILE A 212 -16.74 -7.55 12.14
CA ILE A 212 -18.05 -7.34 12.77
C ILE A 212 -18.39 -8.53 13.69
N GLU A 213 -18.17 -9.75 13.23
CA GLU A 213 -18.41 -10.97 14.02
C GLU A 213 -17.52 -11.02 15.27
N ALA A 214 -16.23 -10.71 15.14
CA ALA A 214 -15.30 -10.64 16.27
C ALA A 214 -15.75 -9.59 17.31
N PHE A 215 -16.18 -8.42 16.84
CA PHE A 215 -16.71 -7.39 17.72
C PHE A 215 -18.00 -7.84 18.42
N GLY A 216 -18.93 -8.46 17.68
CA GLY A 216 -20.17 -9.00 18.26
C GLY A 216 -19.88 -10.06 19.34
N ARG A 217 -18.91 -10.96 19.09
CA ARG A 217 -18.49 -11.95 20.08
C ARG A 217 -17.82 -11.29 21.30
N MET A 218 -16.96 -10.31 21.10
CA MET A 218 -16.37 -9.56 22.21
C MET A 218 -17.45 -8.93 23.12
N LEU A 219 -18.53 -8.38 22.55
CA LEU A 219 -19.60 -7.75 23.34
C LEU A 219 -20.30 -8.74 24.26
N GLN A 220 -20.43 -10.03 23.87
CA GLN A 220 -21.05 -11.06 24.71
C GLN A 220 -20.24 -11.37 25.97
N ASP A 221 -18.91 -11.18 25.90
CA ASP A 221 -17.96 -11.48 26.98
C ASP A 221 -17.66 -10.24 27.86
N LEU A 222 -18.12 -9.03 27.47
CA LEU A 222 -17.84 -7.81 28.24
C LEU A 222 -18.88 -7.58 29.34
N PRO A 223 -18.44 -7.24 30.58
CA PRO A 223 -19.37 -6.89 31.66
C PRO A 223 -20.06 -5.55 31.42
N ASP A 224 -21.24 -5.39 31.99
CA ASP A 224 -21.90 -4.08 32.09
C ASP A 224 -21.20 -3.16 33.12
N PRO A 225 -21.12 -1.84 32.87
CA PRO A 225 -21.70 -1.12 31.72
C PRO A 225 -20.77 -1.06 30.48
N LEU A 226 -19.60 -1.72 30.51
CA LEU A 226 -18.58 -1.59 29.49
C LEU A 226 -19.06 -2.09 28.10
N GLY A 227 -19.79 -3.21 28.08
CA GLY A 227 -20.36 -3.75 26.84
C GLY A 227 -21.33 -2.77 26.17
N ARG A 228 -22.14 -2.06 26.97
CA ARG A 228 -23.06 -1.03 26.45
C ARG A 228 -22.35 0.22 25.93
N GLN A 229 -21.11 0.49 26.35
CA GLN A 229 -20.32 1.64 25.90
C GLN A 229 -19.46 1.30 24.69
N ALA A 230 -19.18 0.02 24.46
CA ALA A 230 -18.31 -0.39 23.37
C ALA A 230 -18.93 -0.08 22.00
N ARG A 231 -18.10 0.41 21.08
CA ARG A 231 -18.50 0.77 19.70
C ARG A 231 -17.47 0.28 18.70
N LEU A 232 -17.97 -0.14 17.54
CA LEU A 232 -17.16 -0.38 16.35
C LEU A 232 -17.52 0.66 15.29
N VAL A 233 -16.54 1.46 14.87
CA VAL A 233 -16.69 2.47 13.81
C VAL A 233 -15.93 1.98 12.58
N MET A 234 -16.65 1.73 11.48
CA MET A 234 -16.06 1.22 10.25
C MET A 234 -16.12 2.27 9.15
N VAL A 235 -14.96 2.63 8.61
CA VAL A 235 -14.81 3.65 7.57
C VAL A 235 -14.41 3.02 6.25
N GLY A 236 -15.12 3.34 5.18
CA GLY A 236 -14.89 2.89 3.82
C GLY A 236 -16.16 2.34 3.18
N GLU A 237 -16.04 1.93 1.94
CA GLU A 237 -17.11 1.34 1.14
C GLU A 237 -16.55 0.21 0.26
N GLY A 238 -17.42 -0.58 -0.34
CA GLY A 238 -17.03 -1.63 -1.27
C GLY A 238 -18.13 -2.66 -1.50
N PRO A 239 -17.84 -3.71 -2.29
CA PRO A 239 -18.83 -4.74 -2.65
C PRO A 239 -19.52 -5.40 -1.45
N LEU A 240 -18.81 -5.61 -0.32
CA LEU A 240 -19.35 -6.25 0.88
C LEU A 240 -20.14 -5.29 1.79
N TRP A 241 -20.41 -4.04 1.36
CA TRP A 241 -21.12 -3.06 2.18
C TRP A 241 -22.56 -3.47 2.52
N GLY A 242 -23.27 -4.07 1.56
CA GLY A 242 -24.62 -4.59 1.77
C GLY A 242 -24.63 -5.73 2.78
N GLU A 243 -23.77 -6.73 2.55
CA GLU A 243 -23.62 -7.88 3.44
C GLU A 243 -23.23 -7.46 4.88
N ALA A 244 -22.39 -6.45 5.02
CA ALA A 244 -22.04 -5.91 6.33
C ALA A 244 -23.26 -5.31 7.08
N LYS A 245 -24.14 -4.59 6.37
CA LYS A 245 -25.40 -4.06 6.95
C LYS A 245 -26.33 -5.18 7.40
N ASP A 246 -26.48 -6.20 6.58
CA ASP A 246 -27.36 -7.33 6.87
C ASP A 246 -26.81 -8.13 8.07
N LEU A 247 -25.50 -8.34 8.13
CA LEU A 247 -24.84 -9.00 9.24
C LEU A 247 -25.00 -8.23 10.57
N ILE A 248 -24.80 -6.89 10.56
CA ILE A 248 -25.04 -6.04 11.73
C ILE A 248 -26.48 -6.15 12.20
N ALA A 249 -27.45 -6.20 11.29
CA ALA A 249 -28.85 -6.35 11.63
C ALA A 249 -29.17 -7.75 12.24
N SER A 250 -28.67 -8.81 11.62
CA SER A 250 -28.90 -10.18 12.07
C SER A 250 -28.27 -10.48 13.43
N LEU A 251 -27.12 -9.87 13.73
CA LEU A 251 -26.46 -9.99 15.03
C LEU A 251 -26.99 -9.01 16.10
N GLY A 252 -27.99 -8.16 15.78
CA GLY A 252 -28.53 -7.19 16.71
C GLY A 252 -27.58 -6.05 17.08
N LEU A 253 -26.55 -5.78 16.25
CA LEU A 253 -25.47 -4.85 16.57
C LEU A 253 -25.70 -3.40 16.10
N LYS A 254 -26.91 -3.03 15.64
CA LYS A 254 -27.21 -1.71 15.09
C LYS A 254 -26.89 -0.53 16.03
N ALA A 255 -27.00 -0.74 17.35
CA ALA A 255 -26.69 0.28 18.34
C ALA A 255 -25.18 0.40 18.64
N ALA A 256 -24.37 -0.63 18.30
CA ALA A 256 -22.96 -0.73 18.68
C ALA A 256 -22.00 -0.61 17.48
N VAL A 257 -22.46 -0.85 16.26
CA VAL A 257 -21.63 -0.79 15.03
C VAL A 257 -22.14 0.30 14.11
N SER A 258 -21.26 1.24 13.73
CA SER A 258 -21.55 2.25 12.73
C SER A 258 -20.75 2.06 11.45
N LEU A 259 -21.40 2.19 10.30
CA LEU A 259 -20.80 2.19 8.97
C LEU A 259 -20.78 3.64 8.45
N GLU A 260 -19.59 4.24 8.40
CA GLU A 260 -19.43 5.69 8.17
C GLU A 260 -19.30 6.07 6.68
N GLY A 261 -19.21 5.09 5.78
CA GLY A 261 -18.91 5.36 4.38
C GLY A 261 -17.49 5.90 4.18
N VAL A 262 -17.26 6.55 3.06
CA VAL A 262 -15.96 7.17 2.75
C VAL A 262 -15.79 8.46 3.55
N ARG A 263 -14.68 8.58 4.27
CA ARG A 263 -14.31 9.76 5.05
C ARG A 263 -12.99 10.36 4.54
N SER A 264 -12.82 11.64 4.75
CA SER A 264 -11.54 12.32 4.48
C SER A 264 -10.46 11.85 5.46
N HIS A 265 -9.18 11.93 5.07
CA HIS A 265 -8.07 11.60 5.96
C HIS A 265 -8.07 12.41 7.27
N LYS A 266 -8.57 13.64 7.26
CA LYS A 266 -8.71 14.46 8.47
C LYS A 266 -9.76 13.87 9.43
N GLU A 267 -10.91 13.44 8.91
CA GLU A 267 -11.96 12.79 9.71
C GLU A 267 -11.47 11.44 10.25
N VAL A 268 -10.78 10.65 9.41
CA VAL A 268 -10.15 9.39 9.85
C VAL A 268 -9.16 9.65 10.99
N ALA A 269 -8.29 10.65 10.86
CA ALA A 269 -7.36 11.02 11.92
C ALA A 269 -8.05 11.46 13.21
N GLN A 270 -9.22 12.13 13.13
CA GLN A 270 -10.02 12.48 14.31
C GLN A 270 -10.62 11.24 14.98
N LEU A 271 -11.18 10.31 14.20
CA LEU A 271 -11.72 9.04 14.71
C LEU A 271 -10.64 8.23 15.42
N LEU A 272 -9.46 8.08 14.80
CA LEU A 272 -8.36 7.36 15.42
C LEU A 272 -7.90 7.98 16.74
N ARG A 273 -7.82 9.31 16.84
CA ARG A 273 -7.42 9.96 18.10
C ARG A 273 -8.39 9.72 19.26
N GLY A 274 -9.67 9.52 18.96
CA GLY A 274 -10.71 9.25 19.96
C GLY A 274 -10.92 7.78 20.30
N ALA A 275 -10.19 6.87 19.66
CA ALA A 275 -10.41 5.44 19.77
C ALA A 275 -9.55 4.77 20.85
N ARG A 276 -9.99 3.58 21.29
CA ARG A 276 -9.28 2.66 22.17
C ARG A 276 -8.25 1.82 21.40
N ALA A 277 -8.64 1.32 20.23
CA ALA A 277 -7.80 0.49 19.38
C ALA A 277 -8.24 0.55 17.91
N PHE A 278 -7.32 0.18 17.03
CA PHE A 278 -7.60 -0.10 15.62
C PHE A 278 -7.76 -1.61 15.40
N VAL A 279 -8.68 -2.01 14.53
CA VAL A 279 -8.94 -3.42 14.22
C VAL A 279 -9.00 -3.67 12.72
N GLN A 280 -8.42 -4.80 12.25
CA GLN A 280 -8.47 -5.19 10.83
C GLN A 280 -8.27 -6.69 10.68
N HIS A 281 -9.26 -7.42 10.17
CA HIS A 281 -9.18 -8.87 9.93
C HIS A 281 -8.83 -9.16 8.47
N SER A 282 -7.60 -8.87 8.06
CA SER A 282 -7.14 -9.17 6.69
C SER A 282 -6.93 -10.67 6.49
N LEU A 283 -7.18 -11.12 5.26
CA LEU A 283 -7.00 -12.54 4.85
C LEU A 283 -6.64 -12.61 3.37
N VAL A 284 -6.17 -13.78 2.93
CA VAL A 284 -6.01 -14.06 1.50
C VAL A 284 -7.40 -14.24 0.89
N ALA A 285 -7.74 -13.41 -0.09
CA ALA A 285 -8.99 -13.53 -0.81
C ALA A 285 -8.99 -14.76 -1.74
N ALA A 286 -10.17 -15.21 -2.18
CA ALA A 286 -10.33 -16.41 -3.01
C ALA A 286 -9.54 -16.33 -4.35
N ASP A 287 -9.33 -15.12 -4.87
CA ASP A 287 -8.49 -14.87 -6.07
C ASP A 287 -6.98 -14.77 -5.76
N GLY A 288 -6.58 -14.99 -4.50
CA GLY A 288 -5.21 -14.87 -4.01
C GLY A 288 -4.76 -13.43 -3.75
N ASP A 289 -5.65 -12.42 -3.88
CA ASP A 289 -5.29 -11.03 -3.52
C ASP A 289 -5.06 -10.92 -2.01
N SER A 290 -3.98 -10.27 -1.63
CA SER A 290 -3.56 -10.08 -0.24
C SER A 290 -3.07 -8.66 0.02
N GLU A 291 -2.90 -8.31 1.31
CA GLU A 291 -2.33 -7.02 1.68
C GLU A 291 -0.81 -7.02 1.46
N GLY A 292 -0.32 -5.97 0.81
CA GLY A 292 1.11 -5.69 0.83
C GLY A 292 1.54 -5.20 2.21
N SER A 293 1.16 -3.97 2.54
CA SER A 293 1.33 -3.37 3.85
C SER A 293 0.22 -2.32 4.03
N PRO A 294 -0.78 -2.58 4.89
CA PRO A 294 -1.95 -1.72 4.99
C PRO A 294 -1.60 -0.39 5.66
N VAL A 295 -1.80 0.69 4.90
CA VAL A 295 -1.49 2.06 5.36
C VAL A 295 -2.29 2.42 6.60
N ALA A 296 -3.57 2.00 6.68
CA ALA A 296 -4.43 2.28 7.83
C ALA A 296 -3.87 1.74 9.15
N VAL A 297 -3.16 0.60 9.14
CA VAL A 297 -2.46 0.07 10.33
C VAL A 297 -1.33 1.00 10.76
N MET A 298 -0.54 1.51 9.80
CA MET A 298 0.54 2.47 10.11
C MET A 298 -0.02 3.82 10.58
N GLU A 299 -1.12 4.28 9.99
CA GLU A 299 -1.84 5.51 10.40
C GLU A 299 -2.38 5.39 11.83
N ALA A 300 -2.96 4.24 12.17
CA ALA A 300 -3.43 3.96 13.53
C ALA A 300 -2.28 3.95 14.55
N GLN A 301 -1.19 3.23 14.24
CA GLN A 301 -0.02 3.21 15.12
C GLN A 301 0.62 4.60 15.27
N LEU A 302 0.72 5.36 14.19
CA LEU A 302 1.26 6.73 14.24
C LEU A 302 0.36 7.66 15.08
N SER A 303 -0.97 7.43 15.06
CA SER A 303 -1.93 8.09 15.94
C SER A 303 -1.86 7.62 17.40
N GLY A 304 -1.00 6.66 17.73
CA GLY A 304 -0.81 6.16 19.10
C GLY A 304 -1.81 5.07 19.50
N LEU A 305 -2.42 4.35 18.56
CA LEU A 305 -3.34 3.26 18.84
C LEU A 305 -2.63 1.90 18.85
N PRO A 306 -2.97 1.01 19.79
CA PRO A 306 -2.69 -0.41 19.64
C PRO A 306 -3.52 -0.98 18.50
N VAL A 307 -3.00 -2.00 17.83
CA VAL A 307 -3.64 -2.64 16.70
C VAL A 307 -4.00 -4.08 17.02
N VAL A 308 -5.22 -4.50 16.73
CA VAL A 308 -5.61 -5.93 16.68
C VAL A 308 -5.79 -6.29 15.21
N ALA A 309 -4.97 -7.18 14.71
CA ALA A 309 -5.02 -7.57 13.29
C ALA A 309 -4.59 -9.02 13.08
N THR A 310 -4.71 -9.49 11.85
CA THR A 310 -4.29 -10.84 11.47
C THR A 310 -2.80 -10.92 11.11
N ARG A 311 -2.20 -12.12 11.26
CA ARG A 311 -0.85 -12.46 10.74
C ARG A 311 -0.90 -12.61 9.23
N HIS A 312 -1.22 -11.52 8.54
CA HIS A 312 -1.47 -11.48 7.09
C HIS A 312 -0.53 -10.50 6.39
N GLY A 313 0.03 -10.92 5.26
CA GLY A 313 0.84 -10.08 4.38
C GLY A 313 1.96 -9.35 5.12
N GLY A 314 2.02 -8.02 4.97
CA GLY A 314 3.01 -7.18 5.66
C GLY A 314 2.57 -6.68 7.04
N ILE A 315 1.44 -7.11 7.59
CA ILE A 315 0.96 -6.66 8.92
C ILE A 315 1.96 -7.04 10.03
N PRO A 316 2.53 -8.27 10.09
CA PRO A 316 3.51 -8.64 11.11
C PRO A 316 4.82 -7.85 11.08
N GLU A 317 5.11 -7.19 9.97
CA GLU A 317 6.28 -6.29 9.88
C GLU A 317 6.03 -4.95 10.59
N VAL A 318 4.76 -4.53 10.66
CA VAL A 318 4.33 -3.27 11.26
C VAL A 318 3.93 -3.46 12.72
N VAL A 319 3.10 -4.46 13.00
CA VAL A 319 2.59 -4.79 14.34
C VAL A 319 3.49 -5.82 15.01
N VAL A 320 3.96 -5.52 16.21
CA VAL A 320 4.75 -6.44 17.04
C VAL A 320 3.84 -7.01 18.12
N GLU A 321 3.67 -8.34 18.11
CA GLU A 321 2.84 -9.09 19.06
C GLU A 321 3.16 -8.74 20.51
N GLY A 322 2.12 -8.39 21.28
CA GLY A 322 2.22 -8.06 22.69
C GLY A 322 2.95 -6.75 23.02
N ALA A 323 3.56 -6.09 22.01
CA ALA A 323 4.31 -4.84 22.19
C ALA A 323 3.61 -3.63 21.57
N THR A 324 3.07 -3.75 20.35
CA THR A 324 2.36 -2.64 19.67
C THR A 324 0.91 -3.00 19.32
N GLY A 325 0.48 -4.19 19.68
CA GLY A 325 -0.85 -4.71 19.43
C GLY A 325 -0.89 -6.22 19.56
N PHE A 326 -1.92 -6.84 18.99
CA PHE A 326 -2.13 -8.27 18.96
C PHE A 326 -2.32 -8.76 17.53
N LEU A 327 -1.72 -9.92 17.22
CA LEU A 327 -1.79 -10.59 15.94
C LEU A 327 -2.49 -11.95 16.11
N VAL A 328 -3.55 -12.16 15.39
CA VAL A 328 -4.32 -13.42 15.37
C VAL A 328 -4.20 -14.12 14.02
N GLU A 329 -4.53 -15.39 13.92
CA GLU A 329 -4.53 -16.08 12.63
C GLU A 329 -5.70 -15.63 11.75
N GLU A 330 -5.57 -15.79 10.44
CA GLU A 330 -6.65 -15.49 9.47
C GLU A 330 -7.87 -16.37 9.76
N GLY A 331 -9.06 -15.76 9.86
CA GLY A 331 -10.29 -16.46 10.17
C GLY A 331 -10.53 -16.69 11.67
N ASP A 332 -9.56 -16.45 12.54
CA ASP A 332 -9.74 -16.64 13.98
C ASP A 332 -10.49 -15.48 14.64
N ILE A 333 -11.81 -15.54 14.51
CA ILE A 333 -12.76 -14.59 15.11
C ILE A 333 -12.67 -14.61 16.64
N ALA A 334 -12.45 -15.80 17.23
CA ALA A 334 -12.44 -15.97 18.67
C ALA A 334 -11.25 -15.27 19.32
N GLU A 335 -10.05 -15.47 18.80
CA GLU A 335 -8.86 -14.83 19.33
C GLU A 335 -8.87 -13.31 19.04
N MET A 336 -9.43 -12.86 17.90
CA MET A 336 -9.63 -11.44 17.66
C MET A 336 -10.58 -10.83 18.69
N ALA A 337 -11.70 -11.48 19.00
CA ALA A 337 -12.64 -11.03 20.02
C ALA A 337 -11.97 -10.91 21.40
N LYS A 338 -11.20 -11.93 21.81
CA LYS A 338 -10.44 -11.93 23.07
C LYS A 338 -9.42 -10.80 23.11
N ALA A 339 -8.66 -10.58 22.02
CA ALA A 339 -7.67 -9.51 21.94
C ALA A 339 -8.34 -8.12 22.05
N MET A 340 -9.48 -7.93 21.38
CA MET A 340 -10.27 -6.71 21.52
C MET A 340 -10.79 -6.56 22.96
N GLY A 341 -11.33 -7.63 23.58
CA GLY A 341 -11.82 -7.64 24.95
C GLY A 341 -10.73 -7.25 25.96
N ARG A 342 -9.51 -7.74 25.80
CA ARG A 342 -8.36 -7.33 26.63
C ARG A 342 -8.12 -5.81 26.59
N LEU A 343 -8.18 -5.20 25.40
CA LEU A 343 -8.00 -3.76 25.24
C LEU A 343 -9.23 -2.96 25.75
N ALA A 344 -10.42 -3.52 25.70
CA ALA A 344 -11.61 -2.91 26.28
C ALA A 344 -11.52 -2.86 27.82
N LEU A 345 -11.13 -3.99 28.44
CA LEU A 345 -11.05 -4.15 29.90
C LEU A 345 -9.83 -3.46 30.52
N ASP A 346 -8.67 -3.52 29.88
CA ASP A 346 -7.43 -2.92 30.39
C ASP A 346 -7.02 -1.69 29.55
N SER A 347 -7.51 -0.54 30.00
CA SER A 347 -7.17 0.74 29.35
C SER A 347 -5.69 1.13 29.53
N ALA A 348 -5.04 0.69 30.61
CA ALA A 348 -3.64 0.94 30.83
C ALA A 348 -2.77 0.14 29.83
N LEU A 349 -3.15 -1.11 29.55
CA LEU A 349 -2.54 -1.93 28.49
C LEU A 349 -2.70 -1.25 27.13
N ALA A 350 -3.91 -0.79 26.79
CA ALA A 350 -4.13 -0.07 25.54
C ALA A 350 -3.23 1.17 25.41
N GLY A 351 -3.07 1.93 26.49
CA GLY A 351 -2.17 3.08 26.53
C GLY A 351 -0.70 2.70 26.32
N ARG A 352 -0.20 1.64 26.98
CA ARG A 352 1.20 1.18 26.83
C ARG A 352 1.49 0.70 25.41
N LEU A 353 0.62 -0.18 24.86
CA LEU A 353 0.79 -0.70 23.51
C LEU A 353 0.68 0.41 22.45
N GLY A 354 -0.25 1.36 22.63
CA GLY A 354 -0.40 2.50 21.73
C GLY A 354 0.82 3.43 21.74
N ALA A 355 1.41 3.69 22.90
CA ALA A 355 2.65 4.48 22.99
C ALA A 355 3.82 3.80 22.26
N ALA A 356 4.00 2.51 22.46
CA ALA A 356 5.03 1.73 21.77
C ALA A 356 4.79 1.67 20.26
N ALA A 357 3.52 1.50 19.83
CA ALA A 357 3.11 1.53 18.45
C ALA A 357 3.49 2.86 17.76
N ARG A 358 3.24 3.96 18.43
CA ARG A 358 3.59 5.30 17.93
C ARG A 358 5.10 5.50 17.77
N ILE A 359 5.90 5.10 18.77
CA ILE A 359 7.36 5.20 18.70
C ILE A 359 7.87 4.43 17.49
N ARG A 360 7.41 3.19 17.31
CA ARG A 360 7.77 2.35 16.17
C ARG A 360 7.35 2.97 14.83
N ALA A 361 6.11 3.43 14.72
CA ALA A 361 5.59 4.02 13.47
C ALA A 361 6.35 5.29 13.09
N LYS A 362 6.65 6.15 14.05
CA LYS A 362 7.49 7.34 13.83
C LYS A 362 8.90 7.01 13.37
N GLY A 363 9.49 5.96 13.91
CA GLY A 363 10.86 5.56 13.59
C GLY A 363 11.03 4.83 12.26
N GLN A 364 9.94 4.23 11.69
CA GLN A 364 10.09 3.30 10.56
C GLN A 364 9.02 3.42 9.48
N PHE A 365 7.81 3.90 9.80
CA PHE A 365 6.63 3.76 8.93
C PHE A 365 5.97 5.11 8.59
N THR A 366 6.76 6.16 8.43
CA THR A 366 6.27 7.44 7.89
C THR A 366 6.47 7.53 6.38
N VAL A 367 5.72 8.41 5.73
CA VAL A 367 5.91 8.73 4.30
C VAL A 367 7.34 9.19 4.04
N GLN A 368 7.98 9.90 4.98
CA GLN A 368 9.36 10.38 4.85
C GLN A 368 10.36 9.22 4.76
N HIS A 369 10.20 8.17 5.57
CA HIS A 369 11.03 6.96 5.48
C HIS A 369 10.89 6.28 4.12
N HIS A 370 9.65 6.14 3.63
CA HIS A 370 9.39 5.61 2.30
C HIS A 370 10.08 6.43 1.21
N LEU A 371 9.91 7.74 1.22
CA LEU A 371 10.50 8.64 0.21
C LEU A 371 12.04 8.63 0.26
N ALA A 372 12.64 8.57 1.44
CA ALA A 372 14.09 8.46 1.60
C ALA A 372 14.62 7.15 0.99
N GLN A 373 13.99 6.00 1.29
CA GLN A 373 14.38 4.70 0.75
C GLN A 373 14.24 4.66 -0.78
N VAL A 374 13.13 5.17 -1.32
CA VAL A 374 12.91 5.28 -2.77
C VAL A 374 13.96 6.19 -3.42
N GLY A 375 14.20 7.36 -2.83
CA GLY A 375 15.20 8.31 -3.33
C GLY A 375 16.61 7.70 -3.36
N THR A 376 17.00 6.98 -2.31
CA THR A 376 18.30 6.27 -2.24
C THR A 376 18.41 5.24 -3.35
N LEU A 377 17.40 4.39 -3.57
CA LEU A 377 17.43 3.40 -4.65
C LEU A 377 17.53 4.07 -6.03
N LEU A 378 16.75 5.13 -6.28
CA LEU A 378 16.81 5.85 -7.56
C LEU A 378 18.19 6.45 -7.82
N ALA A 379 18.82 7.03 -6.78
CA ALA A 379 20.17 7.60 -6.89
C ALA A 379 21.22 6.49 -7.15
N GLN A 380 21.10 5.37 -6.45
CA GLN A 380 22.01 4.22 -6.59
C GLN A 380 22.00 3.65 -8.01
N VAL A 381 20.82 3.33 -8.56
CA VAL A 381 20.73 2.74 -9.91
C VAL A 381 21.22 3.69 -11.01
N VAL A 382 21.08 5.01 -10.81
CA VAL A 382 21.62 6.01 -11.74
C VAL A 382 23.13 6.11 -11.63
N TRP A 383 23.68 6.10 -10.42
CA TRP A 383 25.11 6.15 -10.18
C TRP A 383 25.83 4.93 -10.80
N GLU A 384 25.35 3.73 -10.54
CA GLU A 384 25.92 2.47 -11.07
C GLU A 384 25.88 2.42 -12.60
N ARG A 385 24.81 2.97 -13.22
CA ARG A 385 24.77 3.08 -14.67
C ARG A 385 25.87 3.99 -15.21
N ARG A 386 26.10 5.15 -14.56
CA ARG A 386 27.12 6.11 -14.99
C ARG A 386 28.51 5.53 -14.83
N ASP A 387 28.74 4.78 -13.76
CA ASP A 387 30.01 4.12 -13.47
C ASP A 387 30.35 3.01 -14.49
N ARG A 388 29.34 2.27 -14.95
CA ARG A 388 29.48 1.22 -16.00
C ARG A 388 29.64 1.77 -17.42
N SER A 389 29.50 3.07 -17.62
CA SER A 389 29.69 3.76 -18.90
C SER A 389 30.86 4.76 -18.81
N PRO A 390 32.11 4.32 -18.55
CA PRO A 390 33.26 5.20 -18.54
C PRO A 390 33.61 5.55 -19.97
N GLY A 391 33.29 6.75 -20.41
CA GLY A 391 33.76 7.32 -21.66
C GLY A 391 32.64 7.57 -22.70
N GLY A 392 31.96 8.70 -22.57
CA GLY A 392 31.19 9.38 -23.59
C GLY A 392 31.53 10.87 -23.50
#